data_f4ae3780eb7c1b0f9803b42488c61a40
#
_entry.id   f4ae3780eb7c1b0f9803b42488c61a40
#
_cell.length_a   1.000
_cell.length_b   1.000
_cell.length_c   1.000
_cell.angle_alpha   90.00
_cell.angle_beta   90.00
_cell.angle_gamma   90.00
#
_symmetry.space_group_name_H-M   'P 1'
#
loop_
_entity.id
_entity.type
_entity.pdbx_description
1 polymer ?
#
loop_
_entity_poly.entity_id
_entity_poly.type
_entity_poly.pdbx_seq_one_letter_code
_entity_poly.pdbx_strand_id
1 'polypeptide(L)' 'MRSIDMKYSVLMPVYRKENPFYFYRAALSMMKQSVSPDEFVLVCDGPLTEELDAVIRKLEETWSEQVKIVRL' A
#
# COMPACT_ATOMS: atom_id res chain seq x y z
N MET A 1 -18.82 -21.03 7.02
CA MET A 1 -18.03 -20.15 6.48
C MET A 1 -17.48 -20.64 5.23
N ARG A 2 -16.99 -19.97 4.50
CA ARG A 2 -16.55 -20.38 3.31
C ARG A 2 -15.14 -20.05 3.20
N SER A 3 -14.43 -20.79 2.55
CA SER A 3 -13.10 -20.43 2.30
C SER A 3 -13.11 -19.46 1.18
N ILE A 4 -12.25 -18.54 1.27
CA ILE A 4 -12.10 -17.59 0.26
C ILE A 4 -10.92 -17.94 -0.54
N ASP A 5 -11.15 -18.47 -1.68
CA ASP A 5 -10.06 -18.74 -2.57
C ASP A 5 -9.82 -17.61 -3.52
N MET A 6 -10.67 -16.61 -3.47
CA MET A 6 -10.57 -15.51 -4.37
C MET A 6 -9.41 -14.63 -3.99
N LYS A 7 -8.51 -14.40 -4.90
CA LYS A 7 -7.41 -13.47 -4.71
C LYS A 7 -7.80 -12.12 -5.25
N TYR A 8 -7.35 -11.06 -4.60
CA TYR A 8 -7.65 -9.74 -5.11
C TYR A 8 -6.45 -8.84 -4.87
N SER A 9 -6.34 -7.85 -5.74
CA SER A 9 -5.27 -6.86 -5.68
C SER A 9 -5.88 -5.50 -5.49
N VAL A 10 -5.19 -4.66 -4.73
CA VAL A 10 -5.57 -3.28 -4.52
C VAL A 10 -4.52 -2.41 -5.16
N LEU A 11 -4.96 -1.44 -5.96
CA LEU A 11 -4.08 -0.46 -6.54
C LEU A 11 -4.32 0.87 -5.85
N MET A 12 -3.28 1.48 -5.33
CA MET A 12 -3.40 2.77 -4.68
C MET A 12 -2.38 3.72 -5.27
N PRO A 13 -2.84 4.79 -5.94
CA PRO A 13 -1.89 5.77 -6.46
C PRO A 13 -1.35 6.63 -5.32
N VAL A 14 -0.11 7.02 -5.45
CA VAL A 14 0.54 7.88 -4.46
C VAL A 14 1.11 9.08 -5.19
N TYR A 15 0.68 10.25 -4.76
CA TYR A 15 1.11 11.51 -5.38
C TYR A 15 1.95 12.28 -4.40
N ARG A 16 2.81 13.13 -4.94
CA ARG A 16 3.74 13.89 -4.12
C ARG A 16 3.04 14.75 -3.07
N LYS A 17 1.82 15.20 -3.37
CA LYS A 17 1.09 16.08 -2.45
C LYS A 17 0.29 15.33 -1.40
N GLU A 18 0.35 14.01 -1.37
CA GLU A 18 -0.33 13.26 -0.35
C GLU A 18 0.21 13.61 1.03
N ASN A 19 -0.67 13.59 2.01
CA ASN A 19 -0.26 13.75 3.40
C ASN A 19 0.28 12.39 3.88
N PRO A 20 1.56 12.33 4.31
CA PRO A 20 2.14 11.01 4.67
C PRO A 20 1.39 10.32 5.80
N PHE A 21 0.90 11.07 6.77
CA PHE A 21 0.18 10.50 7.90
C PHE A 21 -1.13 9.87 7.45
N TYR A 22 -1.91 10.59 6.65
CA TYR A 22 -3.18 10.06 6.16
C TYR A 22 -2.96 8.90 5.20
N PHE A 23 -1.95 9.00 4.36
CA PHE A 23 -1.62 7.91 3.45
C PHE A 23 -1.28 6.65 4.24
N TYR A 24 -0.45 6.77 5.27
CA TYR A 24 -0.08 5.62 6.08
C TYR A 24 -1.31 5.00 6.74
N ARG A 25 -2.19 5.82 7.30
CA ARG A 25 -3.40 5.32 7.96
C ARG A 25 -4.31 4.61 6.98
N ALA A 26 -4.46 5.15 5.77
CA ALA A 26 -5.29 4.52 4.76
C ALA A 26 -4.72 3.17 4.36
N ALA A 27 -3.41 3.09 4.17
CA ALA A 27 -2.77 1.84 3.81
C ALA A 27 -2.91 0.80 4.92
N LEU A 28 -2.73 1.23 6.17
CA LEU A 28 -2.92 0.32 7.30
C LEU A 28 -4.33 -0.23 7.34
N SER A 29 -5.33 0.63 7.10
CA SER A 29 -6.71 0.19 7.09
C SER A 29 -6.95 -0.90 6.06
N MET A 30 -6.36 -0.74 4.88
CA MET A 30 -6.50 -1.74 3.84
C MET A 30 -5.85 -3.06 4.24
N MET A 31 -4.67 -3.01 4.83
CA MET A 31 -3.93 -4.23 5.16
C MET A 31 -4.49 -4.93 6.38
N LYS A 32 -5.19 -4.21 7.25
CA LYS A 32 -5.71 -4.79 8.50
C LYS A 32 -7.15 -5.23 8.39
N GLN A 33 -7.72 -5.25 7.21
CA GLN A 33 -9.07 -5.78 7.02
C GLN A 33 -9.09 -7.27 7.33
N SER A 34 -10.26 -7.78 7.68
CA SER A 34 -10.37 -9.19 7.99
C SER A 34 -9.97 -10.07 6.79
N VAL A 35 -10.17 -9.58 5.58
CA VAL A 35 -9.64 -10.23 4.39
C VAL A 35 -8.70 -9.24 3.74
N SER A 36 -7.41 -9.40 4.02
CA SER A 36 -6.43 -8.49 3.45
C SER A 36 -6.15 -8.83 2.00
N PRO A 37 -5.72 -7.86 1.20
CA PRO A 37 -5.42 -8.12 -0.21
C PRO A 37 -4.22 -9.05 -0.35
N ASP A 38 -4.26 -9.87 -1.40
CA ASP A 38 -3.11 -10.69 -1.73
C ASP A 38 -1.98 -9.84 -2.26
N GLU A 39 -2.32 -8.76 -2.91
CA GLU A 39 -1.34 -7.86 -3.47
C GLU A 39 -1.81 -6.43 -3.30
N PHE A 40 -0.95 -5.59 -2.80
CA PHE A 40 -1.24 -4.18 -2.57
C PHE A 40 -0.21 -3.39 -3.36
N VAL A 41 -0.63 -2.83 -4.48
CA VAL A 41 0.28 -2.16 -5.41
C VAL A 41 0.20 -0.66 -5.19
N LEU A 42 1.32 -0.08 -4.81
CA LEU A 42 1.45 1.37 -4.67
C LEU A 42 2.06 1.91 -5.95
N VAL A 43 1.29 2.72 -6.66
CA VAL A 43 1.74 3.30 -7.92
C VAL A 43 2.18 4.72 -7.63
N CYS A 44 3.48 4.95 -7.62
CA CYS A 44 4.05 6.24 -7.27
C CYS A 44 4.19 7.08 -8.52
N ASP A 45 3.44 8.17 -8.57
CA ASP A 45 3.40 9.03 -9.74
C ASP A 45 4.47 10.11 -9.61
N GLY A 46 5.63 9.82 -10.18
CA GLY A 46 6.76 10.74 -10.14
C GLY A 46 7.50 10.70 -8.82
N PRO A 47 8.45 11.61 -8.62
CA PRO A 47 9.22 11.66 -7.38
C PRO A 47 8.32 12.03 -6.20
N LEU A 48 8.52 11.39 -5.08
CA LEU A 48 7.76 11.64 -3.86
C LEU A 48 8.63 12.36 -2.84
N THR A 49 8.00 12.85 -1.78
CA THR A 49 8.75 13.46 -0.69
C THR A 49 9.46 12.38 0.12
N GLU A 50 10.43 12.80 0.91
CA GLU A 50 11.16 11.87 1.77
C GLU A 50 10.21 11.21 2.77
N GLU A 51 9.26 11.97 3.28
CA GLU A 51 8.30 11.44 4.23
C GLU A 51 7.43 10.35 3.61
N LEU A 52 6.97 10.57 2.38
CA LEU A 52 6.18 9.56 1.69
C LEU A 52 7.02 8.32 1.38
N ASP A 53 8.26 8.54 0.95
CA ASP A 53 9.15 7.40 0.67
C ASP A 53 9.42 6.60 1.94
N ALA A 54 9.54 7.27 3.08
CA ALA A 54 9.74 6.57 4.35
C ALA A 54 8.53 5.71 4.70
N VAL A 55 7.33 6.23 4.48
CA VAL A 55 6.10 5.47 4.74
C VAL A 55 6.03 4.25 3.83
N ILE A 56 6.34 4.44 2.55
CA ILE A 56 6.32 3.34 1.59
C ILE A 56 7.30 2.26 2.01
N ARG A 57 8.49 2.65 2.43
CA ARG A 57 9.51 1.70 2.87
C ARG A 57 9.02 0.91 4.08
N LYS A 58 8.36 1.59 5.01
CA LYS A 58 7.84 0.93 6.20
C LYS A 58 6.74 -0.07 5.84
N LEU A 59 5.86 0.29 4.92
CA LEU A 59 4.82 -0.63 4.47
C LEU A 59 5.43 -1.85 3.78
N GLU A 60 6.43 -1.62 2.95
CA GLU A 60 7.09 -2.69 2.24
C GLU A 60 7.80 -3.64 3.20
N GLU A 61 8.42 -3.11 4.24
CA GLU A 61 9.08 -3.94 5.24
C GLU A 61 8.09 -4.74 6.07
N THR A 62 6.96 -4.15 6.39
CA THR A 62 5.97 -4.79 7.23
C THR A 62 5.22 -5.90 6.48
N TRP A 63 4.91 -5.67 5.21
CA TRP A 63 4.17 -6.63 4.39
C TRP A 63 4.92 -6.90 3.10
N SER A 64 6.13 -7.46 3.24
CA SER A 64 7.06 -7.57 2.11
C SER A 64 6.53 -8.47 1.00
N GLU A 65 5.65 -9.40 1.32
CA GLU A 65 5.13 -10.31 0.30
C GLU A 65 3.94 -9.73 -0.43
N GLN A 66 3.17 -8.87 0.22
CA GLN A 66 1.96 -8.32 -0.38
C GLN A 66 2.16 -6.97 -1.04
N VAL A 67 3.04 -6.14 -0.49
CA VAL A 67 3.19 -4.77 -0.97
C VAL A 67 4.15 -4.74 -2.14
N LYS A 68 3.69 -4.18 -3.25
CA LYS A 68 4.50 -4.00 -4.46
C LYS A 68 4.55 -2.53 -4.78
N ILE A 69 5.71 -2.07 -5.21
CA ILE A 69 5.92 -0.65 -5.50
C ILE A 69 6.18 -0.51 -6.99
N VAL A 70 5.39 0.34 -7.63
CA VAL A 70 5.60 0.69 -9.03
C VAL A 70 5.91 2.17 -9.09
N ARG A 71 7.07 2.51 -9.62
CA ARG A 71 7.46 3.90 -9.76
C ARG A 71 7.40 4.31 -11.21
N LEU A 72 6.67 5.36 -11.48
CA LEU A 72 6.52 5.87 -12.82
C LEU A 72 7.53 6.96 -13.14
#